data_5ede6b9a916a727cd285070f988e1137
#
_entry.id   5ede6b9a916a727cd285070f988e1137
#
_cell.length_a   1.000
_cell.length_b   1.000
_cell.length_c   1.000
_cell.angle_alpha   90.00
_cell.angle_beta   90.00
_cell.angle_gamma   90.00
#
_symmetry.space_group_name_H-M   'P 1'
#
loop_
_entity.id
_entity.type
_entity.pdbx_description
1 polymer ?
#
loop_
_entity_poly.entity_id
_entity_poly.type
_entity_poly.pdbx_seq_one_letter_code
_entity_poly.pdbx_strand_id
1 'polypeptide(L)'
;MIRSVLSLRAAGGDTGALEAFYAEQQILERARQFPGCRDAVLLRAVDGGSVTHLVIADWDGAEDYQRWVHDPWRAAVSRQLADLLDTDQDEPVVGGVFEPVPSR
;
A
#
# COMPACT_ATOMS: atom_id res chain seq x y z
N MET A 1 -4.11 -9.36 -15.35
CA MET A 1 -4.12 -8.94 -13.94
C MET A 1 -2.72 -8.50 -13.54
N ILE A 2 -2.61 -7.39 -12.82
CA ILE A 2 -1.34 -6.95 -12.24
C ILE A 2 -1.48 -6.85 -10.73
N ARG A 3 -0.35 -6.81 -10.03
CA ARG A 3 -0.31 -6.66 -8.58
C ARG A 3 0.59 -5.49 -8.21
N SER A 4 0.07 -4.54 -7.42
CA SER A 4 0.87 -3.48 -6.84
C SER A 4 1.35 -3.90 -5.46
N VAL A 5 2.61 -3.61 -5.16
CA VAL A 5 3.22 -3.91 -3.86
C VAL A 5 3.85 -2.63 -3.34
N LEU A 6 3.50 -2.27 -2.11
CA LEU A 6 3.99 -1.08 -1.45
C LEU A 6 4.60 -1.49 -0.12
N SER A 7 5.88 -1.16 0.08
CA SER A 7 6.59 -1.49 1.33
C SER A 7 6.54 -0.29 2.26
N LEU A 8 6.15 -0.52 3.51
CA LEU A 8 6.02 0.53 4.51
C LEU A 8 6.89 0.21 5.72
N ARG A 9 7.43 1.28 6.33
CA ARG A 9 8.11 1.20 7.63
C ARG A 9 7.38 2.12 8.60
N ALA A 10 6.74 1.53 9.61
CA ALA A 10 6.04 2.30 10.63
C ALA A 10 7.03 3.14 11.45
N ALA A 11 6.73 4.41 11.64
CA ALA A 11 7.59 5.31 12.41
C ALA A 11 7.78 4.80 13.84
N GLY A 12 9.04 4.69 14.26
CA GLY A 12 9.38 4.18 15.58
C GLY A 12 8.97 2.73 15.81
N GLY A 13 8.67 1.98 14.76
CA GLY A 13 8.19 0.61 14.88
C GLY A 13 6.75 0.50 15.37
N ASP A 14 5.99 1.60 15.39
CA ASP A 14 4.61 1.61 15.89
C ASP A 14 3.64 1.03 14.86
N THR A 15 3.60 -0.30 14.79
CA THR A 15 2.73 -1.02 13.87
C THR A 15 1.25 -0.77 14.19
N GLY A 16 0.93 -0.60 15.47
CA GLY A 16 -0.46 -0.37 15.90
C GLY A 16 -1.02 0.95 15.36
N ALA A 17 -0.23 2.02 15.38
CA ALA A 17 -0.66 3.32 14.87
C ALA A 17 -0.92 3.26 13.37
N LEU A 18 -0.05 2.60 12.61
CA LEU A 18 -0.21 2.45 11.18
C LEU A 18 -1.47 1.65 10.82
N GLU A 19 -1.67 0.53 11.51
CA GLU A 19 -2.82 -0.33 11.28
C GLU A 19 -4.13 0.36 11.66
N ALA A 20 -4.13 1.11 12.77
CA ALA A 20 -5.30 1.89 13.19
C ALA A 20 -5.66 2.94 12.15
N PHE A 21 -4.66 3.62 11.56
CA PHE A 21 -4.89 4.61 10.51
C PHE A 21 -5.55 3.97 9.29
N TYR A 22 -5.05 2.81 8.85
CA TYR A 22 -5.63 2.09 7.73
C TYR A 22 -7.09 1.70 8.00
N ALA A 23 -7.39 1.27 9.22
CA ALA A 23 -8.74 0.90 9.61
C ALA A 23 -9.67 2.11 9.70
N GLU A 24 -9.22 3.18 10.33
CA GLU A 24 -10.03 4.39 10.51
C GLU A 24 -10.36 5.08 9.19
N GLN A 25 -9.40 5.13 8.27
CA GLN A 25 -9.59 5.75 6.96
C GLN A 25 -10.24 4.81 5.95
N GLN A 26 -10.41 3.55 6.31
CA GLN A 26 -10.98 2.53 5.42
C GLN A 26 -10.25 2.45 4.08
N ILE A 27 -8.92 2.49 4.13
CA ILE A 27 -8.10 2.59 2.92
C ILE A 27 -8.25 1.36 2.04
N LEU A 28 -8.22 0.17 2.65
CA LEU A 28 -8.34 -1.08 1.90
C LEU A 28 -9.73 -1.24 1.29
N GLU A 29 -10.76 -0.88 2.06
CA GLU A 29 -12.14 -0.95 1.62
C GLU A 29 -12.39 -0.02 0.44
N ARG A 30 -11.84 1.20 0.49
CA ARG A 30 -11.94 2.15 -0.61
C ARG A 30 -11.18 1.68 -1.84
N ALA A 31 -10.00 1.10 -1.64
CA ALA A 31 -9.23 0.54 -2.75
C ALA A 31 -10.01 -0.57 -3.44
N ARG A 32 -10.61 -1.48 -2.67
CA ARG A 32 -11.39 -2.58 -3.23
C ARG A 32 -12.60 -2.12 -4.04
N GLN A 33 -13.17 -0.97 -3.70
CA GLN A 33 -14.31 -0.39 -4.42
C GLN A 33 -13.89 0.42 -5.63
N PHE A 34 -12.60 0.68 -5.79
CA PHE A 34 -12.11 1.47 -6.92
C PHE A 34 -12.18 0.65 -8.21
N PRO A 35 -12.64 1.28 -9.32
CA PRO A 35 -12.78 0.54 -10.59
C PRO A 35 -11.49 -0.14 -11.01
N GLY A 36 -11.59 -1.43 -11.32
CA GLY A 36 -10.46 -2.25 -11.73
C GLY A 36 -9.71 -2.92 -10.59
N CYS A 37 -10.00 -2.58 -9.34
CA CYS A 37 -9.38 -3.25 -8.20
C CYS A 37 -10.11 -4.55 -7.89
N ARG A 38 -9.34 -5.65 -7.79
CA ARG A 38 -9.89 -6.97 -7.47
C ARG A 38 -9.81 -7.29 -5.99
N ASP A 39 -8.70 -6.86 -5.35
CA ASP A 39 -8.50 -7.07 -3.92
C ASP A 39 -7.41 -6.14 -3.42
N ALA A 40 -7.39 -5.91 -2.11
CA ALA A 40 -6.35 -5.13 -1.45
C ALA A 40 -6.19 -5.65 -0.02
N VAL A 41 -4.94 -5.86 0.39
CA VAL A 41 -4.62 -6.37 1.73
C VAL A 41 -3.44 -5.62 2.33
N LEU A 42 -3.42 -5.53 3.64
CA LEU A 42 -2.30 -5.03 4.43
C LEU A 42 -1.69 -6.21 5.18
N LEU A 43 -0.41 -6.46 4.98
CA LEU A 43 0.30 -7.54 5.64
C LEU A 43 1.32 -6.97 6.61
N ARG A 44 1.42 -7.57 7.80
CA ARG A 44 2.43 -7.22 8.80
C ARG A 44 3.59 -8.19 8.71
N ALA A 45 4.82 -7.65 8.71
CA ALA A 45 6.02 -8.48 8.72
C ALA A 45 6.13 -9.22 10.06
N VAL A 46 6.60 -10.46 10.01
CA VAL A 46 6.79 -11.30 11.19
C VAL A 46 8.25 -11.70 11.40
N ASP A 47 9.14 -11.20 10.54
CA ASP A 47 10.55 -11.58 10.55
C ASP A 47 11.47 -10.58 11.29
N GLY A 48 10.90 -9.46 11.75
CA GLY A 48 11.67 -8.42 12.43
C GLY A 48 12.56 -7.58 11.53
N GLY A 49 12.34 -7.62 10.20
CA GLY A 49 13.09 -6.81 9.25
C GLY A 49 12.75 -5.32 9.31
N SER A 50 13.39 -4.53 8.47
CA SER A 50 13.18 -3.08 8.44
C SER A 50 11.81 -2.69 7.89
N VAL A 51 11.27 -3.48 6.96
CA VAL A 51 9.91 -3.29 6.45
C VAL A 51 8.95 -3.85 7.48
N THR A 52 7.97 -3.04 7.91
CA THR A 52 6.98 -3.49 8.89
C THR A 52 5.70 -3.98 8.23
N HIS A 53 5.37 -3.44 7.05
CA HIS A 53 4.11 -3.78 6.37
C HIS A 53 4.29 -3.81 4.86
N LEU A 54 3.44 -4.60 4.21
CA LEU A 54 3.24 -4.56 2.77
C LEU A 54 1.78 -4.27 2.48
N VAL A 55 1.52 -3.38 1.53
CA VAL A 55 0.19 -3.21 0.96
C VAL A 55 0.21 -3.88 -0.41
N ILE A 56 -0.65 -4.85 -0.59
CA ILE A 56 -0.73 -5.59 -1.86
C ILE A 56 -2.14 -5.42 -2.41
N ALA A 57 -2.24 -5.03 -3.68
CA ALA A 57 -3.52 -4.90 -4.35
C ALA A 57 -3.43 -5.52 -5.74
N ASP A 58 -4.51 -6.18 -6.14
CA ASP A 58 -4.64 -6.79 -7.46
C ASP A 58 -5.57 -5.94 -8.32
N TRP A 59 -5.16 -5.70 -9.57
CA TRP A 59 -5.85 -4.83 -10.51
C TRP A 59 -6.06 -5.53 -11.84
N ASP A 60 -7.12 -5.15 -12.54
CA ASP A 60 -7.38 -5.68 -13.88
C ASP A 60 -6.24 -5.32 -14.85
N GLY A 61 -5.72 -4.09 -14.75
CA GLY A 61 -4.62 -3.64 -15.56
C GLY A 61 -3.84 -2.52 -14.88
N ALA A 62 -2.66 -2.20 -15.41
CA ALA A 62 -1.79 -1.17 -14.87
C ALA A 62 -2.45 0.21 -14.88
N GLU A 63 -3.31 0.49 -15.86
CA GLU A 63 -4.02 1.76 -15.96
C GLU A 63 -4.96 1.99 -14.79
N ASP A 64 -5.59 0.93 -14.29
CA ASP A 64 -6.49 1.02 -13.13
C ASP A 64 -5.71 1.42 -11.89
N TYR A 65 -4.53 0.84 -11.70
CA TYR A 65 -3.66 1.21 -10.59
C TYR A 65 -3.20 2.66 -10.71
N GLN A 66 -2.85 3.12 -11.91
CA GLN A 66 -2.42 4.51 -12.13
C GLN A 66 -3.56 5.49 -11.78
N ARG A 67 -4.80 5.16 -12.12
CA ARG A 67 -5.94 5.98 -11.74
C ARG A 67 -6.11 6.06 -10.22
N TRP A 68 -5.88 4.96 -9.51
CA TRP A 68 -5.90 4.94 -8.05
C TRP A 68 -4.80 5.83 -7.47
N VAL A 69 -3.57 5.73 -8.00
CA VAL A 69 -2.44 6.55 -7.54
C VAL A 69 -2.72 8.04 -7.70
N HIS A 70 -3.43 8.42 -8.74
CA HIS A 70 -3.75 9.82 -9.04
C HIS A 70 -5.09 10.28 -8.45
N ASP A 71 -5.80 9.41 -7.74
CA ASP A 71 -7.05 9.78 -7.11
C ASP A 71 -6.81 10.84 -6.01
N PRO A 72 -7.56 11.97 -6.02
CA PRO A 72 -7.34 13.04 -5.03
C PRO A 72 -7.51 12.59 -3.58
N TRP A 73 -8.45 11.71 -3.30
CA TRP A 73 -8.64 11.19 -1.94
C TRP A 73 -7.42 10.38 -1.50
N ARG A 74 -6.93 9.51 -2.38
CA ARG A 74 -5.74 8.70 -2.10
C ARG A 74 -4.51 9.57 -1.87
N ALA A 75 -4.37 10.64 -2.65
CA ALA A 75 -3.25 11.57 -2.50
C ALA A 75 -3.31 12.29 -1.15
N ALA A 76 -4.50 12.71 -0.72
CA ALA A 76 -4.69 13.36 0.58
C ALA A 76 -4.37 12.42 1.74
N VAL A 77 -4.83 11.18 1.67
CA VAL A 77 -4.58 10.16 2.69
C VAL A 77 -3.09 9.80 2.73
N SER A 78 -2.43 9.75 1.58
CA SER A 78 -0.99 9.45 1.52
C SER A 78 -0.15 10.50 2.23
N ARG A 79 -0.56 11.78 2.16
CA ARG A 79 0.13 12.84 2.89
C ARG A 79 -0.01 12.68 4.41
N GLN A 80 -1.18 12.25 4.88
CA GLN A 80 -1.39 11.96 6.31
C GLN A 80 -0.61 10.71 6.73
N LEU A 81 -0.59 9.71 5.88
CA LEU A 81 0.14 8.46 6.12
C LEU A 81 1.64 8.70 6.29
N ALA A 82 2.20 9.67 5.57
CA ALA A 82 3.63 9.96 5.63
C ALA A 82 4.10 10.28 7.05
N ASP A 83 3.24 10.87 7.89
CA ASP A 83 3.58 11.19 9.29
C ASP A 83 3.70 9.93 10.15
N LEU A 84 3.16 8.81 9.72
CA LEU A 84 3.19 7.53 10.43
C LEU A 84 4.30 6.60 9.90
N LEU A 85 5.05 7.05 8.90
CA LEU A 85 6.09 6.25 8.29
C LEU A 85 7.47 6.78 8.63
N ASP A 86 8.38 5.85 8.83
CA ASP A 86 9.80 6.16 8.96
C ASP A 86 10.37 6.22 7.55
N THR A 87 10.34 7.42 6.96
CA THR A 87 10.86 7.64 5.63
C THR A 87 12.25 8.27 5.74
N ASP A 88 13.26 7.54 5.29
CA ASP A 88 14.55 8.13 5.05
C ASP A 88 14.41 9.10 3.86
N GLN A 89 15.09 10.24 3.92
CA GLN A 89 15.01 11.25 2.88
C GLN A 89 15.39 10.73 1.50
N ASP A 90 16.21 9.69 1.45
CA ASP A 90 16.70 9.11 0.21
C ASP A 90 15.85 7.94 -0.30
N GLU A 91 14.93 7.43 0.52
CA GLU A 91 14.09 6.30 0.15
C GLU A 91 12.63 6.57 0.51
N PRO A 92 11.89 7.23 -0.37
CA PRO A 92 10.45 7.29 -0.21
C PRO A 92 9.88 5.87 -0.28
N VAL A 93 8.64 5.73 0.13
CA VAL A 93 7.92 4.47 0.12
C VAL A 93 8.27 3.67 -1.15
N VAL A 94 8.90 2.52 -0.97
CA VAL A 94 9.31 1.67 -2.10
C VAL A 94 8.12 0.87 -2.56
N GLY A 95 7.76 1.05 -3.82
CA GLY A 95 6.66 0.33 -4.42
C GLY A 95 7.01 -0.20 -5.80
N GLY A 96 6.22 -1.15 -6.28
CA GLY A 96 6.37 -1.70 -7.61
C GLY A 96 5.07 -2.29 -8.12
N VAL A 97 5.03 -2.49 -9.42
CA VAL A 97 3.91 -3.11 -10.11
C VAL A 97 4.43 -4.37 -10.79
N PHE A 98 3.75 -5.47 -10.56
CA PHE A 98 4.20 -6.78 -11.00
C PHE A 98 3.07 -7.52 -11.71
N GLU A 99 3.44 -8.42 -12.59
CA GLU A 99 2.46 -9.34 -13.18
C GLU A 99 2.87 -10.77 -12.85
N PRO A 100 1.88 -11.68 -12.66
CA PRO A 100 2.22 -13.08 -12.42
C PRO A 100 2.96 -13.69 -13.60
N VAL A 101 4.02 -14.43 -13.30
CA VAL A 101 4.75 -15.19 -14.31
C VAL A 101 4.11 -16.58 -14.40
N PRO A 102 3.73 -17.02 -15.62
CA PRO A 102 3.14 -18.36 -15.75
C PRO A 102 4.10 -19.42 -15.19
N SER A 103 3.58 -20.28 -14.34
CA SER A 103 4.32 -21.41 -13.81
C SER A 103 3.85 -22.69 -14.47
N ARG A 104 4.77 -23.62 -14.65
CA ARG A 104 4.47 -24.93 -15.24
C ARG A 104 4.56 -26.03 -14.21
#